data_a6a41b34ffd8f3553896bdb6831fccdc
#
_entry.id   a6a41b34ffd8f3553896bdb6831fccdc
#
_cell.length_a   1.000
_cell.length_b   1.000
_cell.length_c   1.000
_cell.angle_alpha   90.00
_cell.angle_beta   90.00
_cell.angle_gamma   90.00
#
_symmetry.space_group_name_H-M   'P 1'
#
loop_
_entity.id
_entity.type
_entity.pdbx_description
1 polymer ?
#
loop_
_entity_poly.entity_id
_entity_poly.type
_entity_poly.pdbx_seq_one_letter_code
_entity_poly.pdbx_strand_id
1 'polypeptide(L)'
;MLKFALEMLWTERKKAYGLIVSIVTTLSICLLFLHFIINPYLAKKVTYDDILDFSEPYCIMLMGLFILMVCVSLICYSCNYYMKLHAREIGMLKMAGFNQGKVVLYQLIQMIMLMIVSVIITCCLSLVTTPIFLTIVYRYCHIHQSVFYFNFKLFKMLGILVVCILVILIAMQINYINNNSLSSLIKDKYITTQKEDHRVFIIPDYIYILGYFLGLYAMYVGEELDAGFAIASCIGAISAYGLFYYFIPHTLNEMVDSLNLKGEDTIVLGDLALFMQQSKLLIVFIMLAVILIPTFIFSSLHMKMLHIALHIGAVLINFVLCLSVVSRFDIDALEKKEHFKNLCKMGLTNQDVKKISYKEGNGFYVVLWIFAGIYILSIACTFLIRASIDLGLVGIVLLEFVVPYGMAELIVYLKKRGQNYELHGN
;
A
#
# COMPACT_ATOMS: atom_id res chain seq x y z
N MET A 1 23.88 -23.67 9.35
CA MET A 1 22.75 -22.77 9.16
C MET A 1 22.91 -21.87 7.94
N LEU A 2 23.98 -21.08 7.84
CA LEU A 2 24.18 -20.14 6.71
C LEU A 2 24.20 -20.85 5.36
N LYS A 3 24.99 -21.92 5.19
CA LYS A 3 25.04 -22.71 3.94
C LYS A 3 23.68 -23.28 3.57
N PHE A 4 22.97 -23.87 4.53
CA PHE A 4 21.63 -24.40 4.34
C PHE A 4 20.60 -23.33 3.94
N ALA A 5 20.63 -22.14 4.59
CA ALA A 5 19.76 -21.04 4.25
C ALA A 5 19.99 -20.53 2.83
N LEU A 6 21.25 -20.47 2.38
CA LEU A 6 21.61 -20.06 1.01
C LEU A 6 21.18 -21.08 -0.04
N GLU A 7 21.40 -22.37 0.20
CA GLU A 7 20.99 -23.43 -0.72
C GLU A 7 19.46 -23.46 -0.90
N MET A 8 18.72 -23.31 0.20
CA MET A 8 17.25 -23.23 0.14
C MET A 8 16.77 -21.98 -0.61
N LEU A 9 17.37 -20.82 -0.33
CA LEU A 9 17.03 -19.57 -1.02
C LEU A 9 17.31 -19.67 -2.53
N TRP A 10 18.40 -20.34 -2.93
CA TRP A 10 18.72 -20.58 -4.34
C TRP A 10 17.70 -21.51 -5.02
N THR A 11 17.29 -22.57 -4.32
CA THR A 11 16.31 -23.54 -4.82
C THR A 11 14.95 -22.89 -5.01
N GLU A 12 14.56 -21.98 -4.10
CA GLU A 12 13.26 -21.32 -4.10
C GLU A 12 13.28 -19.88 -4.64
N ARG A 13 14.28 -19.53 -5.45
CA ARG A 13 14.48 -18.18 -6.02
C ARG A 13 13.22 -17.58 -6.67
N LYS A 14 12.33 -18.40 -7.24
CA LYS A 14 11.07 -17.93 -7.83
C LYS A 14 10.13 -17.32 -6.80
N LYS A 15 10.09 -17.83 -5.57
CA LYS A 15 9.28 -17.28 -4.48
C LYS A 15 9.90 -15.99 -3.92
N ALA A 16 11.24 -15.91 -3.89
CA ALA A 16 11.97 -14.73 -3.41
C ALA A 16 11.91 -13.54 -4.38
N TYR A 17 11.69 -13.79 -5.69
CA TYR A 17 11.70 -12.75 -6.71
C TYR A 17 10.67 -11.64 -6.44
N GLY A 18 9.45 -11.99 -6.04
CA GLY A 18 8.41 -11.01 -5.71
C GLY A 18 8.81 -10.06 -4.58
N LEU A 19 9.47 -10.59 -3.54
CA LEU A 19 9.98 -9.78 -2.43
C LEU A 19 11.12 -8.85 -2.89
N ILE A 20 12.07 -9.36 -3.68
CA ILE A 20 13.18 -8.54 -4.23
C ILE A 20 12.62 -7.38 -5.05
N VAL A 21 11.72 -7.64 -5.98
CA VAL A 21 11.11 -6.58 -6.81
C VAL A 21 10.40 -5.54 -5.96
N SER A 22 9.64 -5.96 -4.96
CA SER A 22 8.96 -5.04 -4.04
C SER A 22 9.94 -4.17 -3.24
N ILE A 23 11.01 -4.75 -2.70
CA ILE A 23 12.04 -3.99 -1.96
C ILE A 23 12.79 -3.03 -2.89
N VAL A 24 13.20 -3.48 -4.08
CA VAL A 24 13.93 -2.67 -5.06
C VAL A 24 13.09 -1.46 -5.50
N THR A 25 11.81 -1.68 -5.86
CA THR A 25 10.94 -0.57 -6.28
C THR A 25 10.73 0.43 -5.16
N THR A 26 10.49 -0.05 -3.93
CA THR A 26 10.26 0.80 -2.76
C THR A 26 11.50 1.61 -2.40
N LEU A 27 12.66 0.96 -2.33
CA LEU A 27 13.92 1.65 -2.04
C LEU A 27 14.31 2.64 -3.13
N SER A 28 14.02 2.33 -4.42
CA SER A 28 14.28 3.25 -5.53
C SER A 28 13.42 4.51 -5.41
N ILE A 29 12.15 4.38 -5.05
CA ILE A 29 11.24 5.50 -4.83
C ILE A 29 11.69 6.34 -3.62
N CYS A 30 12.02 5.70 -2.51
CA CYS A 30 12.59 6.38 -1.34
C CYS A 30 13.85 7.16 -1.70
N LEU A 31 14.74 6.57 -2.50
CA LEU A 31 15.98 7.20 -2.91
C LEU A 31 15.76 8.42 -3.81
N LEU A 32 14.83 8.34 -4.76
CA LEU A 32 14.46 9.48 -5.61
C LEU A 32 13.92 10.65 -4.77
N PHE A 33 13.05 10.36 -3.81
CA PHE A 33 12.48 11.41 -2.98
C PHE A 33 13.47 11.96 -1.94
N LEU A 34 14.33 11.12 -1.37
CA LEU A 34 15.45 11.56 -0.53
C LEU A 34 16.41 12.47 -1.31
N HIS A 35 16.62 12.17 -2.59
CA HIS A 35 17.43 13.02 -3.45
C HIS A 35 16.80 14.38 -3.63
N PHE A 36 15.48 14.47 -3.75
CA PHE A 36 14.75 15.73 -3.82
C PHE A 36 14.92 16.56 -2.54
N ILE A 37 14.77 15.94 -1.36
CA ILE A 37 14.90 16.64 -0.06
C ILE A 37 16.33 17.08 0.24
N ILE A 38 17.34 16.28 -0.11
CA ILE A 38 18.75 16.55 0.25
C ILE A 38 19.40 17.53 -0.73
N ASN A 39 18.83 17.71 -1.90
CA ASN A 39 19.40 18.57 -2.93
C ASN A 39 19.23 20.06 -2.54
N PRO A 40 20.33 20.80 -2.31
CA PRO A 40 20.27 22.19 -1.84
C PRO A 40 19.67 23.16 -2.88
N TYR A 41 19.56 22.73 -4.13
CA TYR A 41 18.93 23.53 -5.21
C TYR A 41 17.42 23.35 -5.28
N LEU A 42 16.89 22.26 -4.72
CA LEU A 42 15.47 21.93 -4.75
C LEU A 42 14.79 22.21 -3.41
N ALA A 43 15.42 21.86 -2.31
CA ALA A 43 14.87 22.07 -0.98
C ALA A 43 15.79 22.93 -0.11
N LYS A 44 15.25 23.98 0.49
CA LYS A 44 15.96 24.78 1.49
C LYS A 44 16.04 23.96 2.80
N LYS A 45 17.02 24.29 3.64
CA LYS A 45 17.09 23.70 4.99
C LYS A 45 15.90 24.16 5.81
N VAL A 46 15.24 23.24 6.49
CA VAL A 46 14.16 23.54 7.42
C VAL A 46 14.73 24.19 8.67
N THR A 47 14.18 25.33 9.05
CA THR A 47 14.50 26.08 10.27
C THR A 47 13.34 25.94 11.27
N TYR A 48 13.54 26.42 12.51
CA TYR A 48 12.47 26.40 13.53
C TYR A 48 11.27 27.28 13.11
N ASP A 49 11.53 28.42 12.50
CA ASP A 49 10.49 29.33 12.01
C ASP A 49 9.65 28.69 10.92
N ASP A 50 10.28 27.89 10.03
CA ASP A 50 9.60 27.13 8.99
C ASP A 50 8.58 26.12 9.52
N ILE A 51 8.82 25.56 10.71
CA ILE A 51 7.89 24.60 11.35
C ILE A 51 6.64 25.32 11.88
N LEU A 52 6.82 26.50 12.45
CA LEU A 52 5.71 27.30 13.01
C LEU A 52 4.81 27.87 11.91
N ASP A 53 5.40 28.30 10.80
CA ASP A 53 4.69 28.96 9.71
C ASP A 53 4.21 28.01 8.59
N PHE A 54 4.35 26.68 8.78
CA PHE A 54 4.05 25.68 7.73
C PHE A 54 4.65 26.02 6.37
N SER A 55 5.89 26.46 6.37
CA SER A 55 6.58 26.91 5.16
C SER A 55 6.78 25.78 4.14
N GLU A 56 7.08 26.17 2.90
CA GLU A 56 7.32 25.27 1.77
C GLU A 56 8.33 24.13 2.09
N PRO A 57 9.52 24.37 2.68
CA PRO A 57 10.47 23.27 2.97
C PRO A 57 9.96 22.30 4.04
N TYR A 58 9.18 22.77 5.01
CA TYR A 58 8.57 21.90 6.02
C TYR A 58 7.51 20.98 5.41
N CYS A 59 6.64 21.51 4.56
CA CYS A 59 5.63 20.71 3.85
C CYS A 59 6.25 19.65 2.95
N ILE A 60 7.35 19.96 2.24
CA ILE A 60 8.11 18.99 1.44
C ILE A 60 8.67 17.85 2.33
N MET A 61 9.19 18.20 3.50
CA MET A 61 9.70 17.21 4.47
C MET A 61 8.58 16.31 4.98
N LEU A 62 7.41 16.85 5.33
CA LEU A 62 6.24 16.06 5.75
C LEU A 62 5.78 15.10 4.65
N MET A 63 5.73 15.56 3.40
CA MET A 63 5.41 14.71 2.25
C MET A 63 6.41 13.57 2.11
N GLY A 64 7.70 13.84 2.29
CA GLY A 64 8.74 12.81 2.30
C GLY A 64 8.55 11.77 3.37
N LEU A 65 8.19 12.19 4.57
CA LEU A 65 7.90 11.29 5.69
C LEU A 65 6.69 10.40 5.37
N PHE A 66 5.64 10.97 4.77
CA PHE A 66 4.47 10.20 4.34
C PHE A 66 4.82 9.13 3.29
N ILE A 67 5.62 9.50 2.27
CA ILE A 67 6.13 8.55 1.28
C ILE A 67 6.92 7.40 1.96
N LEU A 68 7.79 7.74 2.91
CA LEU A 68 8.57 6.74 3.64
C LEU A 68 7.65 5.77 4.42
N MET A 69 6.61 6.27 5.08
CA MET A 69 5.64 5.42 5.79
C MET A 69 4.92 4.45 4.84
N VAL A 70 4.46 4.94 3.69
CA VAL A 70 3.83 4.09 2.68
C VAL A 70 4.79 3.04 2.14
N CYS A 71 6.04 3.44 1.87
CA CYS A 71 7.10 2.53 1.40
C CYS A 71 7.43 1.43 2.42
N VAL A 72 7.57 1.77 3.69
CA VAL A 72 7.80 0.79 4.76
C VAL A 72 6.62 -0.18 4.85
N SER A 73 5.38 0.30 4.74
CA SER A 73 4.21 -0.56 4.79
C SER A 73 4.19 -1.58 3.64
N LEU A 74 4.56 -1.18 2.42
CA LEU A 74 4.66 -2.10 1.28
C LEU A 74 5.72 -3.20 1.53
N ILE A 75 6.88 -2.83 2.06
CA ILE A 75 7.92 -3.82 2.41
C ILE A 75 7.39 -4.79 3.48
N CYS A 76 6.68 -4.29 4.50
CA CYS A 76 6.06 -5.13 5.52
C CYS A 76 5.02 -6.10 4.92
N TYR A 77 4.18 -5.65 3.99
CA TYR A 77 3.24 -6.52 3.28
C TYR A 77 3.98 -7.61 2.49
N SER A 78 4.98 -7.23 1.72
CA SER A 78 5.76 -8.17 0.91
C SER A 78 6.52 -9.18 1.76
N CYS A 79 7.04 -8.76 2.92
CA CYS A 79 7.67 -9.64 3.89
C CYS A 79 6.67 -10.64 4.49
N ASN A 80 5.48 -10.17 4.88
CA ASN A 80 4.43 -11.03 5.40
C ASN A 80 4.01 -12.09 4.36
N TYR A 81 3.89 -11.68 3.09
CA TYR A 81 3.65 -12.61 1.99
C TYR A 81 4.75 -13.67 1.87
N TYR A 82 6.00 -13.25 1.89
CA TYR A 82 7.16 -14.16 1.84
C TYR A 82 7.14 -15.16 3.00
N MET A 83 6.86 -14.71 4.23
CA MET A 83 6.76 -15.60 5.39
C MET A 83 5.65 -16.63 5.25
N LYS A 84 4.49 -16.25 4.71
CA LYS A 84 3.36 -17.17 4.45
C LYS A 84 3.71 -18.23 3.41
N LEU A 85 4.42 -17.84 2.33
CA LEU A 85 4.91 -18.79 1.31
C LEU A 85 5.85 -19.84 1.88
N HIS A 86 6.62 -19.50 2.92
CA HIS A 86 7.59 -20.39 3.57
C HIS A 86 7.07 -21.00 4.90
N ALA A 87 5.79 -20.80 5.24
CA ALA A 87 5.20 -21.28 6.48
C ALA A 87 5.38 -22.79 6.67
N ARG A 88 5.18 -23.57 5.60
CA ARG A 88 5.33 -25.04 5.63
C ARG A 88 6.77 -25.47 5.91
N GLU A 89 7.76 -24.76 5.37
CA GLU A 89 9.18 -25.01 5.60
C GLU A 89 9.55 -24.72 7.05
N ILE A 90 9.07 -23.59 7.57
CA ILE A 90 9.23 -23.22 8.98
C ILE A 90 8.60 -24.29 9.88
N GLY A 91 7.44 -24.82 9.52
CA GLY A 91 6.77 -25.90 10.21
C GLY A 91 7.60 -27.20 10.20
N MET A 92 8.17 -27.58 9.05
CA MET A 92 9.04 -28.75 8.93
C MET A 92 10.31 -28.63 9.77
N LEU A 93 10.95 -27.43 9.81
CA LEU A 93 12.11 -27.20 10.67
C LEU A 93 11.76 -27.32 12.17
N LYS A 94 10.60 -26.82 12.58
CA LYS A 94 10.13 -27.00 13.97
C LYS A 94 9.85 -28.49 14.28
N MET A 95 9.29 -29.27 13.35
CA MET A 95 9.10 -30.72 13.52
C MET A 95 10.41 -31.50 13.61
N ALA A 96 11.44 -31.08 12.86
CA ALA A 96 12.77 -31.65 12.92
C ALA A 96 13.51 -31.33 14.23
N GLY A 97 12.84 -30.69 15.22
CA GLY A 97 13.39 -30.42 16.54
C GLY A 97 14.28 -29.17 16.61
N PHE A 98 14.25 -28.31 15.61
CA PHE A 98 14.98 -27.04 15.68
C PHE A 98 14.32 -26.12 16.71
N ASN A 99 15.12 -25.59 17.64
CA ASN A 99 14.68 -24.58 18.61
C ASN A 99 14.23 -23.32 17.88
N GLN A 100 13.22 -22.64 18.44
CA GLN A 100 12.62 -21.41 17.87
C GLN A 100 13.70 -20.38 17.45
N GLY A 101 14.73 -20.16 18.29
CA GLY A 101 15.82 -19.25 17.97
C GLY A 101 16.62 -19.64 16.73
N LYS A 102 16.80 -20.95 16.45
CA LYS A 102 17.47 -21.43 15.25
C LYS A 102 16.62 -21.21 13.99
N VAL A 103 15.29 -21.35 14.11
CA VAL A 103 14.34 -21.10 13.01
C VAL A 103 14.29 -19.61 12.69
N VAL A 104 14.24 -18.76 13.71
CA VAL A 104 14.34 -17.29 13.54
C VAL A 104 15.64 -16.92 12.84
N LEU A 105 16.79 -17.46 13.33
CA LEU A 105 18.08 -17.18 12.73
C LEU A 105 18.17 -17.62 11.26
N TYR A 106 17.60 -18.77 10.92
CA TYR A 106 17.52 -19.24 9.53
C TYR A 106 16.81 -18.22 8.64
N GLN A 107 15.66 -17.74 9.07
CA GLN A 107 14.84 -16.82 8.29
C GLN A 107 15.46 -15.42 8.22
N LEU A 108 16.10 -14.97 9.31
CA LEU A 108 16.85 -13.72 9.33
C LEU A 108 18.01 -13.70 8.32
N ILE A 109 18.76 -14.79 8.21
CA ILE A 109 19.84 -14.92 7.23
C ILE A 109 19.30 -14.75 5.81
N GLN A 110 18.18 -15.41 5.48
CA GLN A 110 17.54 -15.27 4.17
C GLN A 110 17.13 -13.83 3.89
N MET A 111 16.48 -13.16 4.85
CA MET A 111 16.02 -11.77 4.70
C MET A 111 17.18 -10.78 4.54
N ILE A 112 18.23 -10.92 5.33
CA ILE A 112 19.41 -10.06 5.21
C ILE A 112 20.05 -10.21 3.83
N MET A 113 20.14 -11.44 3.30
CA MET A 113 20.68 -11.67 1.97
C MET A 113 19.80 -11.05 0.87
N LEU A 114 18.48 -11.20 0.97
CA LEU A 114 17.56 -10.58 0.03
C LEU A 114 17.62 -9.05 0.08
N MET A 115 17.77 -8.47 1.27
CA MET A 115 17.97 -7.02 1.43
C MET A 115 19.27 -6.54 0.81
N ILE A 116 20.39 -7.24 1.02
CA ILE A 116 21.69 -6.88 0.42
C ILE A 116 21.59 -6.89 -1.10
N VAL A 117 21.03 -7.95 -1.69
CA VAL A 117 20.82 -8.05 -3.14
C VAL A 117 19.93 -6.91 -3.65
N SER A 118 18.85 -6.63 -2.95
CA SER A 118 17.90 -5.55 -3.32
C SER A 118 18.55 -4.17 -3.24
N VAL A 119 19.37 -3.89 -2.22
CA VAL A 119 20.12 -2.63 -2.10
C VAL A 119 21.11 -2.46 -3.24
N ILE A 120 21.85 -3.50 -3.60
CA ILE A 120 22.81 -3.44 -4.73
C ILE A 120 22.06 -3.13 -6.04
N ILE A 121 20.96 -3.84 -6.30
CA ILE A 121 20.13 -3.58 -7.50
C ILE A 121 19.58 -2.16 -7.49
N THR A 122 19.10 -1.67 -6.35
CA THR A 122 18.59 -0.31 -6.18
C THR A 122 19.67 0.73 -6.47
N CYS A 123 20.89 0.55 -5.95
CA CYS A 123 22.01 1.43 -6.22
C CYS A 123 22.36 1.47 -7.72
N CYS A 124 22.38 0.33 -8.39
CA CYS A 124 22.60 0.27 -9.84
C CYS A 124 21.48 0.96 -10.62
N LEU A 125 20.22 0.72 -10.24
CA LEU A 125 19.07 1.33 -10.89
C LEU A 125 19.06 2.84 -10.69
N SER A 126 19.45 3.33 -9.51
CA SER A 126 19.48 4.75 -9.19
C SER A 126 20.45 5.56 -10.04
N LEU A 127 21.55 4.94 -10.51
CA LEU A 127 22.48 5.60 -11.44
C LEU A 127 21.80 6.03 -12.75
N VAL A 128 20.74 5.35 -13.14
CA VAL A 128 19.96 5.66 -14.36
C VAL A 128 18.73 6.51 -14.02
N THR A 129 17.99 6.13 -13.00
CA THR A 129 16.72 6.79 -12.67
C THR A 129 16.91 8.19 -12.09
N THR A 130 17.93 8.41 -11.27
CA THR A 130 18.18 9.72 -10.65
C THR A 130 18.51 10.83 -11.68
N PRO A 131 19.41 10.64 -12.67
CA PRO A 131 19.66 11.66 -13.68
C PRO A 131 18.42 11.98 -14.53
N ILE A 132 17.63 10.98 -14.90
CA ILE A 132 16.39 11.17 -15.65
C ILE A 132 15.42 12.03 -14.83
N PHE A 133 15.23 11.68 -13.57
CA PHE A 133 14.37 12.41 -12.64
C PHE A 133 14.82 13.87 -12.48
N LEU A 134 16.12 14.09 -12.21
CA LEU A 134 16.66 15.45 -12.06
C LEU A 134 16.57 16.28 -13.34
N THR A 135 16.74 15.66 -14.51
CA THR A 135 16.57 16.35 -15.79
C THR A 135 15.16 16.92 -15.93
N ILE A 136 14.15 16.13 -15.57
CA ILE A 136 12.74 16.55 -15.63
C ILE A 136 12.50 17.70 -14.65
N VAL A 137 12.91 17.53 -13.39
CA VAL A 137 12.70 18.53 -12.34
C VAL A 137 13.45 19.83 -12.64
N TYR A 138 14.74 19.77 -13.02
CA TYR A 138 15.55 20.95 -13.30
C TYR A 138 15.02 21.72 -14.53
N ARG A 139 14.57 21.00 -15.57
CA ARG A 139 13.96 21.63 -16.75
C ARG A 139 12.68 22.39 -16.39
N TYR A 140 11.86 21.82 -15.53
CA TYR A 140 10.62 22.45 -15.09
C TYR A 140 10.87 23.66 -14.18
N CYS A 141 11.85 23.55 -13.27
CA CYS A 141 12.23 24.62 -12.36
C CYS A 141 13.16 25.67 -12.98
N HIS A 142 13.55 25.54 -14.27
CA HIS A 142 14.52 26.41 -14.95
C HIS A 142 15.87 26.49 -14.21
N ILE A 143 16.32 25.41 -13.56
CA ILE A 143 17.58 25.34 -12.84
C ILE A 143 18.69 24.87 -13.79
N HIS A 144 19.71 25.71 -13.99
CA HIS A 144 20.88 25.40 -14.83
C HIS A 144 22.01 24.80 -13.99
N GLN A 145 21.84 23.56 -13.53
CA GLN A 145 22.84 22.84 -12.74
C GLN A 145 23.13 21.45 -13.34
N SER A 146 24.28 20.87 -12.96
CA SER A 146 24.64 19.55 -13.45
C SER A 146 23.69 18.48 -12.92
N VAL A 147 23.18 17.62 -13.81
CA VAL A 147 22.26 16.52 -13.49
C VAL A 147 22.95 15.42 -12.67
N PHE A 148 24.27 15.30 -12.83
CA PHE A 148 25.09 14.34 -12.08
C PHE A 148 25.53 14.93 -10.74
N TYR A 149 24.58 15.13 -9.83
CA TYR A 149 24.87 15.57 -8.47
C TYR A 149 24.98 14.37 -7.55
N PHE A 150 26.21 13.98 -7.22
CA PHE A 150 26.49 12.88 -6.31
C PHE A 150 26.71 13.40 -4.89
N ASN A 151 25.79 13.11 -3.98
CA ASN A 151 25.91 13.53 -2.58
C ASN A 151 26.08 12.32 -1.65
N PHE A 152 27.23 12.23 -0.97
CA PHE A 152 27.49 11.15 -0.02
C PHE A 152 26.48 11.08 1.14
N LYS A 153 25.86 12.22 1.51
CA LYS A 153 24.81 12.26 2.54
C LYS A 153 23.62 11.40 2.18
N LEU A 154 23.30 11.27 0.91
CA LEU A 154 22.20 10.46 0.41
C LEU A 154 22.41 8.97 0.71
N PHE A 155 23.60 8.44 0.47
CA PHE A 155 23.94 7.06 0.79
C PHE A 155 23.93 6.80 2.30
N LYS A 156 24.36 7.77 3.11
CA LYS A 156 24.28 7.69 4.58
C LYS A 156 22.84 7.59 5.04
N MET A 157 21.93 8.43 4.50
CA MET A 157 20.50 8.39 4.83
C MET A 157 19.83 7.11 4.35
N LEU A 158 20.15 6.65 3.14
CA LEU A 158 19.69 5.35 2.65
C LEU A 158 20.14 4.21 3.56
N GLY A 159 21.39 4.21 4.01
CA GLY A 159 21.91 3.21 4.96
C GLY A 159 21.13 3.20 6.27
N ILE A 160 20.85 4.37 6.85
CA ILE A 160 20.04 4.47 8.07
C ILE A 160 18.63 3.91 7.83
N LEU A 161 17.99 4.26 6.71
CA LEU A 161 16.67 3.79 6.34
C LEU A 161 16.64 2.26 6.19
N VAL A 162 17.63 1.67 5.51
CA VAL A 162 17.76 0.20 5.37
C VAL A 162 17.89 -0.48 6.72
N VAL A 163 18.70 0.09 7.65
CA VAL A 163 18.83 -0.45 9.02
C VAL A 163 17.49 -0.37 9.76
N CYS A 164 16.77 0.74 9.69
CA CYS A 164 15.45 0.87 10.31
C CYS A 164 14.46 -0.17 9.76
N ILE A 165 14.42 -0.36 8.44
CA ILE A 165 13.59 -1.38 7.81
C ILE A 165 13.98 -2.78 8.29
N LEU A 166 15.27 -3.10 8.36
CA LEU A 166 15.73 -4.40 8.87
C LEU A 166 15.26 -4.67 10.29
N VAL A 167 15.33 -3.67 11.18
CA VAL A 167 14.83 -3.81 12.57
C VAL A 167 13.34 -4.14 12.60
N ILE A 168 12.53 -3.45 11.77
CA ILE A 168 11.10 -3.72 11.67
C ILE A 168 10.84 -5.14 11.16
N LEU A 169 11.55 -5.57 10.11
CA LEU A 169 11.41 -6.91 9.54
C LEU A 169 11.81 -8.01 10.53
N ILE A 170 12.87 -7.79 11.31
CA ILE A 170 13.29 -8.71 12.38
C ILE A 170 12.18 -8.85 13.42
N ALA A 171 11.61 -7.74 13.87
CA ALA A 171 10.52 -7.75 14.85
C ALA A 171 9.28 -8.50 14.30
N MET A 172 8.92 -8.27 13.03
CA MET A 172 7.82 -8.98 12.37
C MET A 172 8.07 -10.48 12.29
N GLN A 173 9.28 -10.92 11.94
CA GLN A 173 9.62 -12.35 11.85
C GLN A 173 9.57 -13.05 13.20
N ILE A 174 10.11 -12.42 14.24
CA ILE A 174 10.06 -12.95 15.60
C ILE A 174 8.60 -13.12 16.05
N ASN A 175 7.78 -12.09 15.82
CA ASN A 175 6.36 -12.12 16.15
C ASN A 175 5.62 -13.21 15.37
N TYR A 176 5.89 -13.36 14.07
CA TYR A 176 5.27 -14.39 13.23
C TYR A 176 5.60 -15.80 13.70
N ILE A 177 6.88 -16.10 14.01
CA ILE A 177 7.33 -17.43 14.45
C ILE A 177 6.83 -17.77 15.85
N ASN A 178 6.72 -16.78 16.75
CA ASN A 178 6.26 -17.00 18.12
C ASN A 178 4.74 -17.18 18.20
N ASN A 179 3.98 -16.44 17.42
CA ASN A 179 2.50 -16.47 17.49
C ASN A 179 1.87 -17.61 16.70
N ASN A 180 2.60 -18.23 15.76
CA ASN A 180 2.08 -19.34 14.99
C ASN A 180 2.44 -20.69 15.61
N SER A 181 1.41 -21.47 15.96
CA SER A 181 1.57 -22.85 16.43
C SER A 181 2.07 -23.75 15.29
N LEU A 182 2.68 -24.88 15.66
CA LEU A 182 3.13 -25.89 14.69
C LEU A 182 2.00 -26.36 13.78
N SER A 183 0.83 -26.56 14.35
CA SER A 183 -0.38 -26.99 13.64
C SER A 183 -0.85 -25.96 12.62
N SER A 184 -0.74 -24.65 12.92
CA SER A 184 -1.14 -23.58 11.99
C SER A 184 -0.15 -23.40 10.85
N LEU A 185 1.13 -23.70 11.06
CA LEU A 185 2.18 -23.60 10.04
C LEU A 185 2.13 -24.77 9.02
N ILE A 186 1.70 -25.97 9.44
CA ILE A 186 1.68 -27.16 8.59
C ILE A 186 0.34 -27.34 7.88
N LYS A 187 -0.75 -27.14 8.62
CA LYS A 187 -2.06 -27.10 8.01
C LYS A 187 -2.20 -25.71 7.42
N ASP A 188 -2.37 -25.62 6.09
CA ASP A 188 -2.87 -24.41 5.41
C ASP A 188 -4.31 -24.15 5.93
N LYS A 189 -4.44 -23.94 7.23
CA LYS A 189 -5.72 -23.54 7.80
C LYS A 189 -5.96 -22.13 7.32
N TYR A 190 -6.93 -22.02 6.43
CA TYR A 190 -7.75 -20.83 6.32
C TYR A 190 -8.34 -20.61 7.72
N ILE A 191 -7.56 -19.92 8.55
CA ILE A 191 -8.03 -19.48 9.85
C ILE A 191 -8.97 -18.33 9.55
N THR A 192 -10.24 -18.66 9.38
CA THR A 192 -11.31 -17.74 9.72
C THR A 192 -11.21 -17.48 11.24
N THR A 193 -10.13 -16.87 11.66
CA THR A 193 -10.15 -16.11 12.88
C THR A 193 -10.93 -14.85 12.52
N GLN A 194 -12.26 -14.93 12.58
CA GLN A 194 -12.97 -13.84 13.20
C GLN A 194 -12.28 -13.63 14.56
N LYS A 195 -11.18 -12.87 14.56
CA LYS A 195 -10.82 -12.13 15.74
C LYS A 195 -12.03 -11.26 15.93
N GLU A 196 -12.86 -11.58 16.93
CA GLU A 196 -13.78 -10.60 17.48
C GLU A 196 -12.91 -9.37 17.72
N ASP A 197 -13.09 -8.37 16.84
CA ASP A 197 -12.43 -7.08 17.02
C ASP A 197 -13.04 -6.56 18.32
N HIS A 198 -12.31 -6.71 19.42
CA HIS A 198 -12.64 -6.02 20.65
C HIS A 198 -12.48 -4.54 20.35
N ARG A 199 -13.57 -3.95 19.87
CA ARG A 199 -13.67 -2.51 19.67
C ARG A 199 -13.42 -1.87 21.03
N VAL A 200 -12.30 -1.20 21.20
CA VAL A 200 -11.96 -0.44 22.42
C VAL A 200 -12.99 0.70 22.60
N PHE A 201 -13.53 1.21 21.52
CA PHE A 201 -14.64 2.18 21.47
C PHE A 201 -15.70 1.71 20.48
N ILE A 202 -16.93 1.56 20.94
CA ILE A 202 -18.10 1.25 20.11
C ILE A 202 -18.59 2.58 19.51
N ILE A 203 -17.97 3.00 18.41
CA ILE A 203 -18.50 4.13 17.62
C ILE A 203 -19.56 3.54 16.69
N PRO A 204 -20.80 4.03 16.71
CA PRO A 204 -21.85 3.59 15.79
C PRO A 204 -21.43 3.82 14.34
N ASP A 205 -21.67 2.85 13.49
CA ASP A 205 -21.18 2.82 12.09
C ASP A 205 -21.71 4.01 11.25
N TYR A 206 -22.88 4.53 11.58
CA TYR A 206 -23.47 5.70 10.89
C TYR A 206 -22.68 7.00 11.13
N ILE A 207 -21.87 7.10 12.20
CA ILE A 207 -21.03 8.27 12.47
C ILE A 207 -19.95 8.43 11.39
N TYR A 208 -19.44 7.32 10.85
CA TYR A 208 -18.45 7.36 9.76
C TYR A 208 -19.06 7.88 8.45
N ILE A 209 -20.33 7.52 8.16
CA ILE A 209 -21.07 8.07 7.01
C ILE A 209 -21.26 9.57 7.21
N LEU A 210 -21.74 9.95 8.37
CA LEU A 210 -22.01 11.36 8.70
C LEU A 210 -20.73 12.19 8.64
N GLY A 211 -19.61 11.69 9.21
CA GLY A 211 -18.33 12.34 9.15
C GLY A 211 -17.76 12.47 7.72
N TYR A 212 -17.99 11.46 6.85
CA TYR A 212 -17.58 11.51 5.46
C TYR A 212 -18.32 12.63 4.69
N PHE A 213 -19.64 12.70 4.83
CA PHE A 213 -20.44 13.78 4.21
C PHE A 213 -20.20 15.14 4.86
N LEU A 214 -19.94 15.18 6.17
CA LEU A 214 -19.61 16.42 6.87
C LEU A 214 -18.27 16.97 6.39
N GLY A 215 -17.28 16.10 6.15
CA GLY A 215 -15.99 16.49 5.55
C GLY A 215 -16.17 17.09 4.15
N LEU A 216 -17.00 16.48 3.30
CA LEU A 216 -17.33 17.02 1.97
C LEU A 216 -18.07 18.35 2.07
N TYR A 217 -19.06 18.46 2.95
CA TYR A 217 -19.83 19.68 3.16
C TYR A 217 -18.96 20.81 3.70
N ALA A 218 -18.10 20.54 4.68
CA ALA A 218 -17.18 21.52 5.25
C ALA A 218 -16.18 22.06 4.21
N MET A 219 -15.71 21.22 3.30
CA MET A 219 -14.89 21.67 2.17
C MET A 219 -15.65 22.60 1.24
N TYR A 220 -16.94 22.34 1.02
CA TYR A 220 -17.78 23.14 0.12
C TYR A 220 -18.18 24.48 0.74
N VAL A 221 -18.45 24.54 2.03
CA VAL A 221 -18.97 25.75 2.73
C VAL A 221 -17.86 26.65 3.23
N GLY A 222 -16.65 26.13 3.53
CA GLY A 222 -15.51 26.92 4.04
C GLY A 222 -15.20 28.12 3.11
N GLU A 223 -15.04 29.32 3.66
CA GLU A 223 -14.84 30.53 2.86
C GLU A 223 -13.43 30.68 2.29
N GLU A 224 -12.41 30.10 2.93
CA GLU A 224 -11.00 30.22 2.57
C GLU A 224 -10.36 28.85 2.30
N LEU A 225 -9.42 28.81 1.35
CA LEU A 225 -8.63 27.63 0.99
C LEU A 225 -7.44 27.45 1.95
N ASP A 226 -7.65 27.68 3.23
CA ASP A 226 -6.66 27.70 4.30
C ASP A 226 -6.62 26.42 5.15
N ALA A 227 -6.05 26.53 6.35
CA ALA A 227 -5.97 25.45 7.32
C ALA A 227 -7.32 24.76 7.61
N GLY A 228 -8.45 25.47 7.51
CA GLY A 228 -9.80 24.94 7.66
C GLY A 228 -10.14 23.87 6.62
N PHE A 229 -9.73 24.07 5.36
CA PHE A 229 -9.90 23.10 4.29
C PHE A 229 -9.08 21.82 4.53
N ALA A 230 -7.84 21.96 5.02
CA ALA A 230 -7.01 20.82 5.38
C ALA A 230 -7.60 20.01 6.54
N ILE A 231 -8.18 20.69 7.57
CA ILE A 231 -8.87 20.02 8.69
C ILE A 231 -10.11 19.25 8.19
N ALA A 232 -10.92 19.87 7.34
CA ALA A 232 -12.09 19.22 6.74
C ALA A 232 -11.68 17.96 5.93
N SER A 233 -10.58 18.02 5.16
CA SER A 233 -10.05 16.88 4.44
C SER A 233 -9.55 15.76 5.36
N CYS A 234 -8.92 16.10 6.49
CA CYS A 234 -8.51 15.12 7.51
C CYS A 234 -9.71 14.42 8.15
N ILE A 235 -10.78 15.16 8.48
CA ILE A 235 -12.03 14.57 9.00
C ILE A 235 -12.60 13.58 7.98
N GLY A 236 -12.64 13.98 6.71
CA GLY A 236 -13.09 13.12 5.61
C GLY A 236 -12.24 11.86 5.46
N ALA A 237 -10.91 11.97 5.56
CA ALA A 237 -10.00 10.83 5.45
C ALA A 237 -10.18 9.81 6.60
N ILE A 238 -10.32 10.30 7.84
CA ILE A 238 -10.58 9.46 9.02
C ILE A 238 -11.94 8.76 8.89
N SER A 239 -12.96 9.50 8.44
CA SER A 239 -14.30 8.95 8.25
C SER A 239 -14.36 7.94 7.10
N ALA A 240 -13.66 8.19 5.98
CA ALA A 240 -13.53 7.24 4.89
C ALA A 240 -12.86 5.93 5.35
N TYR A 241 -11.83 6.01 6.22
CA TYR A 241 -11.26 4.82 6.84
C TYR A 241 -12.30 4.01 7.62
N GLY A 242 -13.09 4.67 8.48
CA GLY A 242 -14.13 4.01 9.26
C GLY A 242 -15.22 3.39 8.37
N LEU A 243 -15.58 4.06 7.28
CA LEU A 243 -16.49 3.53 6.26
C LEU A 243 -15.99 2.21 5.68
N PHE A 244 -14.75 2.17 5.19
CA PHE A 244 -14.18 0.99 4.55
C PHE A 244 -13.94 -0.17 5.53
N TYR A 245 -13.59 0.15 6.78
CA TYR A 245 -13.19 -0.87 7.74
C TYR A 245 -14.35 -1.42 8.56
N TYR A 246 -15.32 -0.57 8.93
CA TYR A 246 -16.44 -0.95 9.80
C TYR A 246 -17.76 -1.04 9.03
N PHE A 247 -18.15 0.06 8.39
CA PHE A 247 -19.48 0.17 7.82
C PHE A 247 -19.69 -0.76 6.63
N ILE A 248 -18.82 -0.71 5.61
CA ILE A 248 -19.00 -1.52 4.39
C ILE A 248 -18.95 -3.02 4.69
N PRO A 249 -17.95 -3.56 5.43
CA PRO A 249 -17.95 -4.98 5.77
C PRO A 249 -19.16 -5.41 6.61
N HIS A 250 -19.64 -4.54 7.52
CA HIS A 250 -20.82 -4.82 8.32
C HIS A 250 -22.08 -4.89 7.45
N THR A 251 -22.29 -3.91 6.58
CA THR A 251 -23.43 -3.91 5.65
C THR A 251 -23.39 -5.05 4.64
N LEU A 252 -22.19 -5.44 4.15
CA LEU A 252 -22.04 -6.60 3.28
C LEU A 252 -22.44 -7.89 4.00
N ASN A 253 -22.07 -8.07 5.27
CA ASN A 253 -22.48 -9.23 6.07
C ASN A 253 -24.01 -9.21 6.36
N GLU A 254 -24.59 -8.06 6.71
CA GLU A 254 -26.05 -7.94 6.88
C GLU A 254 -26.80 -8.23 5.58
N MET A 255 -26.26 -7.83 4.42
CA MET A 255 -26.84 -8.16 3.12
C MET A 255 -26.80 -9.68 2.85
N VAL A 256 -25.76 -10.38 3.29
CA VAL A 256 -25.68 -11.84 3.21
C VAL A 256 -26.80 -12.49 4.01
N ASP A 257 -27.07 -12.00 5.21
CA ASP A 257 -28.07 -12.57 6.12
C ASP A 257 -29.53 -12.20 5.73
N SER A 258 -29.73 -11.00 5.20
CA SER A 258 -31.09 -10.47 4.91
C SER A 258 -31.60 -10.79 3.51
N LEU A 259 -30.72 -10.86 2.52
CA LEU A 259 -31.07 -11.16 1.14
C LEU A 259 -30.87 -12.66 0.89
N ASN A 260 -31.94 -13.39 0.53
CA ASN A 260 -31.87 -14.79 0.05
C ASN A 260 -31.11 -14.85 -1.28
N LEU A 261 -29.82 -14.50 -1.24
CA LEU A 261 -28.95 -14.47 -2.41
C LEU A 261 -28.64 -15.88 -2.90
N LYS A 262 -28.36 -16.03 -4.19
CA LYS A 262 -27.83 -17.29 -4.73
C LYS A 262 -26.49 -17.59 -4.05
N GLY A 263 -26.21 -18.85 -3.73
CA GLY A 263 -25.03 -19.27 -2.96
C GLY A 263 -23.69 -18.72 -3.44
N GLU A 264 -23.52 -18.49 -4.75
CA GLU A 264 -22.32 -17.85 -5.30
C GLU A 264 -22.14 -16.40 -4.82
N ASP A 265 -23.18 -15.59 -4.85
CA ASP A 265 -23.12 -14.17 -4.50
C ASP A 265 -22.94 -13.99 -2.97
N THR A 266 -23.47 -14.91 -2.17
CA THR A 266 -23.21 -14.98 -0.72
C THR A 266 -21.73 -15.17 -0.42
N ILE A 267 -21.05 -16.09 -1.13
CA ILE A 267 -19.60 -16.34 -0.97
C ILE A 267 -18.82 -15.09 -1.38
N VAL A 268 -19.18 -14.45 -2.50
CA VAL A 268 -18.50 -13.23 -3.00
C VAL A 268 -18.56 -12.10 -1.99
N LEU A 269 -19.73 -11.84 -1.39
CA LEU A 269 -19.91 -10.74 -0.43
C LEU A 269 -19.16 -11.03 0.88
N GLY A 270 -19.21 -12.26 1.39
CA GLY A 270 -18.46 -12.67 2.58
C GLY A 270 -16.95 -12.58 2.38
N ASP A 271 -16.44 -13.06 1.24
CA ASP A 271 -15.02 -12.99 0.90
C ASP A 271 -14.55 -11.55 0.69
N LEU A 272 -15.37 -10.68 0.10
CA LEU A 272 -15.09 -9.25 -0.06
C LEU A 272 -15.01 -8.54 1.30
N ALA A 273 -15.97 -8.82 2.20
CA ALA A 273 -15.97 -8.25 3.54
C ALA A 273 -14.70 -8.63 4.32
N LEU A 274 -14.29 -9.90 4.26
CA LEU A 274 -13.04 -10.38 4.86
C LEU A 274 -11.81 -9.74 4.24
N PHE A 275 -11.75 -9.60 2.91
CA PHE A 275 -10.65 -8.95 2.21
C PHE A 275 -10.49 -7.50 2.65
N MET A 276 -11.57 -6.74 2.78
CA MET A 276 -11.54 -5.34 3.23
C MET A 276 -11.04 -5.24 4.68
N GLN A 277 -11.54 -6.07 5.59
CA GLN A 277 -11.09 -6.11 6.98
C GLN A 277 -9.60 -6.44 7.11
N GLN A 278 -9.11 -7.39 6.34
CA GLN A 278 -7.70 -7.77 6.36
C GLN A 278 -6.77 -6.75 5.69
N SER A 279 -7.30 -5.89 4.82
CA SER A 279 -6.56 -4.88 4.06
C SER A 279 -6.61 -3.49 4.69
N LYS A 280 -7.05 -3.37 5.96
CA LYS A 280 -7.29 -2.10 6.66
C LYS A 280 -6.17 -1.06 6.51
N LEU A 281 -4.94 -1.43 6.77
CA LEU A 281 -3.79 -0.52 6.71
C LEU A 281 -3.56 0.02 5.29
N LEU A 282 -3.73 -0.84 4.28
CA LEU A 282 -3.62 -0.45 2.88
C LEU A 282 -4.70 0.56 2.50
N ILE A 283 -5.95 0.30 2.92
CA ILE A 283 -7.09 1.19 2.65
C ILE A 283 -6.88 2.56 3.31
N VAL A 284 -6.35 2.59 4.55
CA VAL A 284 -5.98 3.86 5.22
C VAL A 284 -5.04 4.68 4.34
N PHE A 285 -3.95 4.09 3.87
CA PHE A 285 -2.97 4.82 3.06
C PHE A 285 -3.55 5.26 1.71
N ILE A 286 -4.40 4.44 1.09
CA ILE A 286 -5.08 4.83 -0.15
C ILE A 286 -5.97 6.04 0.10
N MET A 287 -6.80 6.01 1.15
CA MET A 287 -7.71 7.13 1.45
C MET A 287 -6.96 8.39 1.84
N LEU A 288 -5.90 8.27 2.65
CA LEU A 288 -5.05 9.41 2.97
C LEU A 288 -4.40 10.00 1.71
N ALA A 289 -3.87 9.16 0.82
CA ALA A 289 -3.27 9.63 -0.43
C ALA A 289 -4.30 10.31 -1.33
N VAL A 290 -5.47 9.71 -1.49
CA VAL A 290 -6.55 10.21 -2.37
C VAL A 290 -7.15 11.53 -1.88
N ILE A 291 -7.21 11.74 -0.57
CA ILE A 291 -7.84 12.93 0.02
C ILE A 291 -6.83 14.03 0.26
N LEU A 292 -5.71 13.73 0.93
CA LEU A 292 -4.76 14.76 1.33
C LEU A 292 -3.91 15.28 0.18
N ILE A 293 -3.45 14.40 -0.71
CA ILE A 293 -2.53 14.84 -1.78
C ILE A 293 -3.18 15.82 -2.75
N PRO A 294 -4.37 15.55 -3.33
CA PRO A 294 -5.04 16.52 -4.18
C PRO A 294 -5.35 17.84 -3.44
N THR A 295 -5.76 17.77 -2.17
CA THR A 295 -6.00 18.95 -1.35
C THR A 295 -4.76 19.83 -1.27
N PHE A 296 -3.59 19.25 -0.96
CA PHE A 296 -2.33 19.99 -0.89
C PHE A 296 -1.84 20.48 -2.26
N ILE A 297 -2.04 19.70 -3.33
CA ILE A 297 -1.69 20.14 -4.69
C ILE A 297 -2.45 21.42 -5.05
N PHE A 298 -3.77 21.42 -4.84
CA PHE A 298 -4.58 22.59 -5.20
C PHE A 298 -4.35 23.79 -4.27
N SER A 299 -4.01 23.59 -2.99
CA SER A 299 -3.69 24.69 -2.08
C SER A 299 -2.30 25.29 -2.30
N SER A 300 -1.36 24.55 -2.91
CA SER A 300 0.05 24.94 -3.10
C SER A 300 0.36 25.68 -4.39
N LEU A 301 -0.64 26.18 -5.11
CA LEU A 301 -0.46 26.82 -6.44
C LEU A 301 0.53 27.99 -6.43
N HIS A 302 0.63 28.72 -5.32
CA HIS A 302 1.56 29.85 -5.18
C HIS A 302 3.00 29.43 -4.85
N MET A 303 3.21 28.16 -4.41
CA MET A 303 4.49 27.60 -3.98
C MET A 303 5.04 26.64 -5.02
N LYS A 304 5.74 27.12 -6.05
CA LYS A 304 6.16 26.34 -7.21
C LYS A 304 6.92 25.05 -6.87
N MET A 305 7.87 25.10 -5.93
CA MET A 305 8.67 23.94 -5.57
C MET A 305 7.84 22.89 -4.83
N LEU A 306 6.98 23.32 -3.90
CA LEU A 306 6.06 22.45 -3.19
C LEU A 306 5.08 21.77 -4.15
N HIS A 307 4.51 22.54 -5.07
CA HIS A 307 3.57 22.04 -6.07
C HIS A 307 4.16 20.90 -6.91
N ILE A 308 5.40 21.08 -7.39
CA ILE A 308 6.11 20.02 -8.13
C ILE A 308 6.39 18.81 -7.26
N ALA A 309 6.85 19.05 -6.02
CA ALA A 309 7.15 17.96 -5.08
C ALA A 309 5.90 17.14 -4.78
N LEU A 310 4.73 17.78 -4.67
CA LEU A 310 3.45 17.12 -4.43
C LEU A 310 3.00 16.29 -5.63
N HIS A 311 3.11 16.78 -6.86
CA HIS A 311 2.82 15.99 -8.07
C HIS A 311 3.72 14.76 -8.19
N ILE A 312 5.03 14.94 -8.01
CA ILE A 312 5.98 13.83 -8.03
C ILE A 312 5.66 12.83 -6.93
N GLY A 313 5.42 13.35 -5.71
CA GLY A 313 5.02 12.52 -4.58
C GLY A 313 3.72 11.77 -4.83
N ALA A 314 2.72 12.41 -5.43
CA ALA A 314 1.44 11.79 -5.81
C ALA A 314 1.64 10.59 -6.74
N VAL A 315 2.39 10.77 -7.82
CA VAL A 315 2.70 9.69 -8.78
C VAL A 315 3.42 8.54 -8.08
N LEU A 316 4.46 8.84 -7.28
CA LEU A 316 5.25 7.83 -6.59
C LEU A 316 4.42 7.07 -5.54
N ILE A 317 3.63 7.77 -4.73
CA ILE A 317 2.77 7.15 -3.71
C ILE A 317 1.71 6.27 -4.35
N ASN A 318 0.98 6.79 -5.33
CA ASN A 318 -0.07 6.03 -6.01
C ASN A 318 0.50 4.78 -6.70
N PHE A 319 1.70 4.88 -7.26
CA PHE A 319 2.39 3.70 -7.84
C PHE A 319 2.73 2.65 -6.78
N VAL A 320 3.27 3.06 -5.61
CA VAL A 320 3.57 2.14 -4.49
C VAL A 320 2.30 1.50 -3.94
N LEU A 321 1.24 2.29 -3.77
CA LEU A 321 -0.04 1.79 -3.29
C LEU A 321 -0.67 0.80 -4.28
N CYS A 322 -0.58 1.07 -5.57
CA CYS A 322 -0.98 0.18 -6.63
C CYS A 322 -0.27 -1.19 -6.54
N LEU A 323 1.06 -1.19 -6.39
CA LEU A 323 1.83 -2.42 -6.17
C LEU A 323 1.42 -3.13 -4.88
N SER A 324 1.10 -2.37 -3.81
CA SER A 324 0.62 -2.92 -2.53
C SER A 324 -0.73 -3.62 -2.70
N VAL A 325 -1.65 -3.04 -3.47
CA VAL A 325 -2.96 -3.66 -3.79
C VAL A 325 -2.75 -4.97 -4.54
N VAL A 326 -1.93 -4.97 -5.59
CA VAL A 326 -1.63 -6.20 -6.35
C VAL A 326 -1.02 -7.27 -5.46
N SER A 327 -0.05 -6.90 -4.62
CA SER A 327 0.58 -7.83 -3.66
C SER A 327 -0.43 -8.37 -2.64
N ARG A 328 -1.40 -7.55 -2.22
CA ARG A 328 -2.44 -7.99 -1.29
C ARG A 328 -3.37 -9.02 -1.94
N PHE A 329 -3.75 -8.84 -3.20
CA PHE A 329 -4.51 -9.85 -3.94
C PHE A 329 -3.73 -11.16 -4.14
N ASP A 330 -2.42 -11.09 -4.33
CA ASP A 330 -1.57 -12.30 -4.40
C ASP A 330 -1.56 -13.07 -3.07
N ILE A 331 -1.53 -12.36 -1.93
CA ILE A 331 -1.64 -12.95 -0.59
C ILE A 331 -3.01 -13.62 -0.42
N ASP A 332 -4.09 -12.91 -0.75
CA ASP A 332 -5.46 -13.40 -0.62
C ASP A 332 -5.68 -14.66 -1.48
N ALA A 333 -5.17 -14.66 -2.70
CA ALA A 333 -5.26 -15.82 -3.59
C ALA A 333 -4.56 -17.07 -3.01
N LEU A 334 -3.44 -16.90 -2.29
CA LEU A 334 -2.78 -18.00 -1.59
C LEU A 334 -3.58 -18.47 -0.38
N GLU A 335 -4.08 -17.53 0.43
CA GLU A 335 -4.88 -17.84 1.62
C GLU A 335 -6.16 -18.59 1.25
N LYS A 336 -6.82 -18.19 0.15
CA LYS A 336 -8.08 -18.81 -0.33
C LYS A 336 -7.90 -20.08 -1.16
N LYS A 337 -6.67 -20.45 -1.51
CA LYS A 337 -6.42 -21.61 -2.38
C LYS A 337 -7.06 -22.90 -1.85
N GLU A 338 -6.93 -23.18 -0.56
CA GLU A 338 -7.54 -24.37 0.06
C GLU A 338 -9.06 -24.23 0.18
N HIS A 339 -9.56 -23.03 0.49
CA HIS A 339 -10.99 -22.72 0.51
C HIS A 339 -11.62 -23.01 -0.85
N PHE A 340 -11.06 -22.50 -1.91
CA PHE A 340 -11.55 -22.74 -3.28
C PHE A 340 -11.46 -24.21 -3.70
N LYS A 341 -10.41 -24.92 -3.27
CA LYS A 341 -10.30 -26.36 -3.47
C LYS A 341 -11.42 -27.13 -2.75
N ASN A 342 -11.82 -26.70 -1.54
CA ASN A 342 -12.91 -27.31 -0.81
C ASN A 342 -14.28 -26.99 -1.46
N LEU A 343 -14.47 -25.79 -2.00
CA LEU A 343 -15.66 -25.44 -2.78
C LEU A 343 -15.80 -26.33 -4.02
N CYS A 344 -14.69 -26.63 -4.72
CA CYS A 344 -14.69 -27.60 -5.83
C CYS A 344 -15.09 -29.01 -5.36
N LYS A 345 -14.67 -29.46 -4.17
CA LYS A 345 -15.10 -30.75 -3.60
C LYS A 345 -16.59 -30.78 -3.25
N MET A 346 -17.18 -29.62 -2.93
CA MET A 346 -18.62 -29.46 -2.67
C MET A 346 -19.47 -29.41 -3.96
N GLY A 347 -18.84 -29.48 -5.15
CA GLY A 347 -19.54 -29.55 -6.42
C GLY A 347 -19.52 -28.30 -7.27
N LEU A 348 -18.86 -27.21 -6.81
CA LEU A 348 -18.65 -26.03 -7.65
C LEU A 348 -17.65 -26.33 -8.77
N THR A 349 -17.94 -25.87 -9.97
CA THR A 349 -17.01 -26.01 -11.09
C THR A 349 -15.85 -25.02 -10.97
N ASN A 350 -14.72 -25.33 -11.63
CA ASN A 350 -13.59 -24.43 -11.68
C ASN A 350 -13.95 -23.07 -12.31
N GLN A 351 -14.96 -23.05 -13.18
CA GLN A 351 -15.47 -21.82 -13.79
C GLN A 351 -16.24 -20.96 -12.76
N ASP A 352 -17.03 -21.58 -11.90
CA ASP A 352 -17.78 -20.88 -10.84
C ASP A 352 -16.83 -20.25 -9.81
N VAL A 353 -15.79 -21.00 -9.40
CA VAL A 353 -14.77 -20.50 -8.49
C VAL A 353 -13.97 -19.33 -9.10
N LYS A 354 -13.63 -19.39 -10.38
CA LYS A 354 -13.00 -18.27 -11.10
C LYS A 354 -13.91 -17.04 -11.13
N LYS A 355 -15.20 -17.25 -11.37
CA LYS A 355 -16.21 -16.18 -11.41
C LYS A 355 -16.38 -15.53 -10.05
N ILE A 356 -16.38 -16.32 -8.95
CA ILE A 356 -16.42 -15.83 -7.57
C ILE A 356 -15.19 -14.94 -7.31
N SER A 357 -14.00 -15.47 -7.55
CA SER A 357 -12.75 -14.70 -7.35
C SER A 357 -12.69 -13.42 -8.19
N TYR A 358 -13.21 -13.45 -9.42
CA TYR A 358 -13.29 -12.27 -10.27
C TYR A 358 -14.26 -11.22 -9.73
N LYS A 359 -15.49 -11.64 -9.37
CA LYS A 359 -16.51 -10.74 -8.80
C LYS A 359 -16.02 -10.07 -7.51
N GLU A 360 -15.30 -10.79 -6.65
CA GLU A 360 -14.69 -10.25 -5.44
C GLU A 360 -13.69 -9.13 -5.75
N GLY A 361 -12.74 -9.38 -6.68
CA GLY A 361 -11.77 -8.36 -7.07
C GLY A 361 -12.42 -7.12 -7.67
N ASN A 362 -13.39 -7.32 -8.57
CA ASN A 362 -14.15 -6.23 -9.17
C ASN A 362 -14.95 -5.46 -8.11
N GLY A 363 -15.58 -6.17 -7.15
CA GLY A 363 -16.31 -5.55 -6.04
C GLY A 363 -15.43 -4.58 -5.21
N PHE A 364 -14.19 -4.97 -4.90
CA PHE A 364 -13.25 -4.09 -4.22
C PHE A 364 -12.95 -2.82 -5.01
N TYR A 365 -12.68 -2.94 -6.32
CA TYR A 365 -12.39 -1.78 -7.17
C TYR A 365 -13.61 -0.89 -7.36
N VAL A 366 -14.81 -1.46 -7.50
CA VAL A 366 -16.05 -0.67 -7.57
C VAL A 366 -16.24 0.18 -6.32
N VAL A 367 -16.05 -0.41 -5.15
CA VAL A 367 -16.14 0.33 -3.88
C VAL A 367 -15.06 1.41 -3.81
N LEU A 368 -13.82 1.08 -4.18
CA LEU A 368 -12.71 2.04 -4.22
C LEU A 368 -13.01 3.22 -5.15
N TRP A 369 -13.44 2.96 -6.40
CA TRP A 369 -13.73 3.98 -7.39
C TRP A 369 -14.89 4.90 -6.97
N ILE A 370 -15.95 4.35 -6.36
CA ILE A 370 -17.08 5.15 -5.90
C ILE A 370 -16.63 6.12 -4.80
N PHE A 371 -16.06 5.62 -3.71
CA PHE A 371 -15.76 6.47 -2.55
C PHE A 371 -14.56 7.40 -2.80
N ALA A 372 -13.48 6.90 -3.37
CA ALA A 372 -12.32 7.72 -3.70
C ALA A 372 -12.63 8.72 -4.81
N GLY A 373 -13.36 8.29 -5.84
CA GLY A 373 -13.75 9.13 -6.98
C GLY A 373 -14.66 10.28 -6.57
N ILE A 374 -15.67 10.03 -5.74
CA ILE A 374 -16.55 11.08 -5.20
C ILE A 374 -15.71 12.15 -4.48
N TYR A 375 -14.74 11.73 -3.67
CA TYR A 375 -13.93 12.65 -2.90
C TYR A 375 -13.01 13.50 -3.78
N ILE A 376 -12.28 12.88 -4.71
CA ILE A 376 -11.41 13.61 -5.65
C ILE A 376 -12.21 14.59 -6.51
N LEU A 377 -13.35 14.15 -7.04
CA LEU A 377 -14.23 15.00 -7.85
C LEU A 377 -14.80 16.15 -7.02
N SER A 378 -15.19 15.93 -5.78
CA SER A 378 -15.67 16.97 -4.88
C SER A 378 -14.59 18.02 -4.61
N ILE A 379 -13.35 17.60 -4.29
CA ILE A 379 -12.20 18.48 -4.11
C ILE A 379 -11.97 19.30 -5.40
N ALA A 380 -11.89 18.62 -6.55
CA ALA A 380 -11.67 19.24 -7.84
C ALA A 380 -12.75 20.28 -8.19
N CYS A 381 -14.03 19.95 -7.98
CA CYS A 381 -15.15 20.87 -8.20
C CYS A 381 -15.07 22.10 -7.28
N THR A 382 -14.75 21.92 -6.00
CA THR A 382 -14.60 23.03 -5.06
C THR A 382 -13.53 24.02 -5.50
N PHE A 383 -12.37 23.51 -5.92
CA PHE A 383 -11.27 24.37 -6.41
C PHE A 383 -11.54 25.01 -7.77
N LEU A 384 -12.23 24.32 -8.69
CA LEU A 384 -12.66 24.90 -9.96
C LEU A 384 -13.59 26.10 -9.78
N ILE A 385 -14.54 25.98 -8.83
CA ILE A 385 -15.53 27.02 -8.59
C ILE A 385 -14.91 28.23 -7.87
N ARG A 386 -14.02 28.00 -6.91
CA ARG A 386 -13.50 29.05 -6.01
C ARG A 386 -12.18 29.65 -6.44
N ALA A 387 -11.23 28.83 -6.88
CA ALA A 387 -9.86 29.24 -7.17
C ALA A 387 -9.60 29.50 -8.66
N SER A 388 -10.61 29.39 -9.54
CA SER A 388 -10.47 29.56 -11.00
C SER A 388 -9.30 28.76 -11.57
N ILE A 389 -9.12 27.52 -11.10
CA ILE A 389 -8.02 26.66 -11.50
C ILE A 389 -8.24 26.16 -12.92
N ASP A 390 -7.14 25.97 -13.64
CA ASP A 390 -7.19 25.48 -15.01
C ASP A 390 -7.66 24.02 -15.06
N LEU A 391 -8.63 23.74 -15.93
CA LEU A 391 -9.15 22.39 -16.18
C LEU A 391 -8.03 21.37 -16.49
N GLY A 392 -6.93 21.85 -17.09
CA GLY A 392 -5.76 21.02 -17.39
C GLY A 392 -5.12 20.44 -16.13
N LEU A 393 -4.99 21.24 -15.07
CA LEU A 393 -4.42 20.80 -13.79
C LEU A 393 -5.31 19.76 -13.09
N VAL A 394 -6.61 19.97 -13.10
CA VAL A 394 -7.57 18.98 -12.58
C VAL A 394 -7.45 17.66 -13.34
N GLY A 395 -7.32 17.73 -14.68
CA GLY A 395 -7.09 16.55 -15.51
C GLY A 395 -5.82 15.78 -15.13
N ILE A 396 -4.72 16.48 -14.83
CA ILE A 396 -3.46 15.87 -14.41
C ILE A 396 -3.65 15.14 -13.08
N VAL A 397 -4.25 15.79 -12.07
CA VAL A 397 -4.48 15.17 -10.75
C VAL A 397 -5.38 13.94 -10.86
N LEU A 398 -6.43 13.98 -11.68
CA LEU A 398 -7.27 12.82 -11.94
C LEU A 398 -6.49 11.69 -12.62
N LEU A 399 -5.63 11.98 -13.58
CA LEU A 399 -4.78 10.98 -14.24
C LEU A 399 -3.78 10.34 -13.29
N GLU A 400 -3.19 11.12 -12.37
CA GLU A 400 -2.27 10.61 -11.33
C GLU A 400 -2.92 9.57 -10.41
N PHE A 401 -4.24 9.60 -10.28
CA PHE A 401 -5.00 8.60 -9.54
C PHE A 401 -5.52 7.47 -10.47
N VAL A 402 -6.22 7.83 -11.54
CA VAL A 402 -6.92 6.85 -12.41
C VAL A 402 -5.94 5.89 -13.07
N VAL A 403 -4.79 6.36 -13.55
CA VAL A 403 -3.85 5.51 -14.29
C VAL A 403 -3.23 4.42 -13.42
N PRO A 404 -2.64 4.68 -12.23
CA PRO A 404 -2.05 3.63 -11.40
C PRO A 404 -3.09 2.61 -10.93
N TYR A 405 -4.26 3.04 -10.45
CA TYR A 405 -5.28 2.12 -9.94
C TYR A 405 -5.98 1.34 -11.05
N GLY A 406 -6.19 1.93 -12.22
CA GLY A 406 -6.69 1.21 -13.40
C GLY A 406 -5.71 0.16 -13.91
N MET A 407 -4.40 0.45 -13.87
CA MET A 407 -3.36 -0.55 -14.16
C MET A 407 -3.36 -1.69 -13.13
N ALA A 408 -3.51 -1.38 -11.83
CA ALA A 408 -3.61 -2.39 -10.79
C ALA A 408 -4.82 -3.31 -11.00
N GLU A 409 -5.98 -2.72 -11.29
CA GLU A 409 -7.20 -3.46 -11.60
C GLU A 409 -6.99 -4.43 -12.77
N LEU A 410 -6.38 -3.94 -13.86
CA LEU A 410 -6.08 -4.74 -15.04
C LEU A 410 -5.10 -5.89 -14.74
N ILE A 411 -4.06 -5.64 -13.95
CA ILE A 411 -3.10 -6.67 -13.53
C ILE A 411 -3.79 -7.74 -12.68
N VAL A 412 -4.61 -7.34 -11.71
CA VAL A 412 -5.36 -8.27 -10.85
C VAL A 412 -6.34 -9.09 -11.68
N TYR A 413 -7.05 -8.46 -12.63
CA TYR A 413 -7.95 -9.12 -13.56
C TYR A 413 -7.23 -10.20 -14.38
N LEU A 414 -6.11 -9.86 -15.00
CA LEU A 414 -5.32 -10.79 -15.82
C LEU A 414 -4.78 -11.97 -14.98
N LYS A 415 -4.31 -11.71 -13.77
CA LYS A 415 -3.83 -12.76 -12.85
C LYS A 415 -4.96 -13.72 -12.45
N LYS A 416 -6.11 -13.20 -12.05
CA LYS A 416 -7.28 -14.02 -11.65
C LYS A 416 -7.81 -14.86 -12.81
N ARG A 417 -7.78 -14.34 -14.04
CA ARG A 417 -8.16 -15.08 -15.26
C ARG A 417 -7.23 -16.28 -15.53
N GLY A 418 -5.93 -16.14 -15.23
CA GLY A 418 -4.91 -17.19 -15.45
C GLY A 418 -4.87 -18.28 -14.38
N GLN A 419 -5.51 -18.09 -13.22
CA GLN A 419 -5.49 -19.06 -12.13
C GLN A 419 -6.36 -20.28 -12.45
N ASN A 420 -5.80 -21.47 -12.20
CA ASN A 420 -6.51 -22.76 -12.30
C ASN A 420 -6.56 -23.40 -10.90
N TYR A 421 -7.77 -23.71 -10.46
CA TYR A 421 -8.05 -24.32 -9.16
C TYR A 421 -8.34 -25.83 -9.27
N GLU A 422 -7.97 -26.46 -10.42
CA GLU A 422 -8.23 -27.87 -10.64
C GLU A 422 -7.60 -28.75 -9.56
N LEU A 423 -8.37 -29.73 -9.13
CA LEU A 423 -7.89 -30.86 -8.37
C LEU A 423 -6.97 -31.65 -9.28
N HIS A 424 -5.66 -31.36 -9.31
CA HIS A 424 -4.72 -32.36 -9.78
C HIS A 424 -4.82 -33.53 -8.81
N GLY A 425 -5.64 -34.50 -9.22
CA GLY A 425 -5.62 -35.80 -8.62
C GLY A 425 -4.24 -36.41 -8.84
N ASN A 426 -3.53 -36.61 -7.77
CA ASN A 426 -2.64 -37.73 -7.54
C ASN A 426 -2.60 -37.96 -6.02
#